data_bb9c49e4e3147053238efc6920a447e1
#
_entry.id   bb9c49e4e3147053238efc6920a447e1
#
_cell.length_a   1.000
_cell.length_b   1.000
_cell.length_c   1.000
_cell.angle_alpha   90.00
_cell.angle_beta   90.00
_cell.angle_gamma   90.00
#
_symmetry.space_group_name_H-M   'P 1'
#
loop_
_entity.id
_entity.type
_entity.pdbx_description
1 polymer ?
#
loop_
_entity_poly.entity_id
_entity_poly.type
_entity_poly.pdbx_seq_one_letter_code
_entity_poly.pdbx_strand_id
1 'polypeptide(L)'
;GVFLLEDTTFDKLKEHGGAYWRNLFDSRAAIRNTALRGVFRFYELMAPVLEQEDILYLGEGNTPVVDGAPELQKKLNASFAFKNDGQNPSASFKDRGMACAYSYLRALVRKHGWDEVLTICASTGDTSAAAALYGAYVGHPIKTAVLLPQGKVTPQQLSQPLGSGATVLEVPGVFDDCMKVVEHLAEHYRVALLNSKNSWRILGQESYAYEVAQWFNWDLAGKVLFVPVGNAGNITAVMSGLLKMRRLGIISDLPRLFGVQSEHADPVWRYYSKPKAERVYNPVTVRPSVAQAAMIGNPVSFPRVKALVD
;
A
#
# COMPACT_ATOMS: atom_id res chain seq x y z
N GLY A 1 8.22 -15.97 -2.33
CA GLY A 1 8.84 -15.02 -1.42
C GLY A 1 8.20 -13.65 -1.46
N VAL A 2 8.57 -12.79 -0.52
CA VAL A 2 8.17 -11.38 -0.50
C VAL A 2 9.39 -10.51 -0.72
N PHE A 3 9.36 -9.64 -1.75
CA PHE A 3 10.47 -8.75 -2.09
C PHE A 3 9.98 -7.32 -2.27
N LEU A 4 10.95 -6.40 -2.23
CA LEU A 4 10.78 -5.04 -2.73
C LEU A 4 11.20 -5.02 -4.20
N LEU A 5 10.53 -4.16 -4.97
CA LEU A 5 10.90 -3.86 -6.34
C LEU A 5 11.60 -2.50 -6.38
N GLU A 6 12.65 -2.42 -7.16
CA GLU A 6 13.31 -1.17 -7.51
C GLU A 6 13.78 -1.28 -8.96
N ASP A 7 13.68 -0.19 -9.70
CA ASP A 7 14.23 -0.13 -11.04
C ASP A 7 15.76 -0.24 -11.00
N THR A 8 16.35 -1.02 -11.90
CA THR A 8 17.82 -1.23 -11.96
C THR A 8 18.59 0.04 -12.28
N THR A 9 17.91 1.04 -12.83
CA THR A 9 18.50 2.35 -13.17
C THR A 9 18.21 3.42 -12.12
N PHE A 10 17.60 3.07 -10.98
CA PHE A 10 17.19 4.02 -9.93
C PHE A 10 18.32 4.97 -9.51
N ASP A 11 19.54 4.47 -9.39
CA ASP A 11 20.68 5.30 -8.98
C ASP A 11 21.04 6.40 -9.98
N LYS A 12 20.67 6.26 -11.26
CA LYS A 12 20.87 7.31 -12.27
C LYS A 12 20.04 8.56 -11.98
N LEU A 13 18.93 8.42 -11.24
CA LEU A 13 18.12 9.56 -10.82
C LEU A 13 18.90 10.55 -9.95
N LYS A 14 19.98 10.15 -9.31
CA LYS A 14 20.87 11.02 -8.53
C LYS A 14 21.53 12.11 -9.38
N GLU A 15 21.73 11.88 -10.67
CA GLU A 15 22.38 12.81 -11.60
C GLU A 15 21.66 14.16 -11.66
N HIS A 16 20.36 14.18 -11.44
CA HIS A 16 19.55 15.39 -11.45
C HIS A 16 19.58 16.16 -10.12
N GLY A 17 19.92 15.51 -9.02
CA GLY A 17 19.90 16.08 -7.67
C GLY A 17 18.49 16.28 -7.08
N GLY A 18 18.42 16.42 -5.76
CA GLY A 18 17.13 16.46 -5.04
C GLY A 18 16.26 17.68 -5.36
N ALA A 19 16.88 18.86 -5.63
CA ALA A 19 16.12 20.07 -5.98
C ALA A 19 15.33 19.92 -7.29
N TYR A 20 15.91 19.28 -8.30
CA TYR A 20 15.22 18.97 -9.55
C TYR A 20 13.95 18.13 -9.29
N TRP A 21 14.06 17.07 -8.53
CA TRP A 21 12.94 16.20 -8.23
C TRP A 21 11.83 16.89 -7.44
N ARG A 22 12.19 17.72 -6.43
CA ARG A 22 11.20 18.51 -5.69
C ARG A 22 10.41 19.41 -6.63
N ASN A 23 11.10 20.20 -7.45
CA ASN A 23 10.46 21.12 -8.39
C ASN A 23 9.57 20.39 -9.41
N LEU A 24 10.01 19.25 -9.92
CA LEU A 24 9.21 18.42 -10.84
C LEU A 24 7.93 17.94 -10.18
N PHE A 25 8.02 17.36 -8.99
CA PHE A 25 6.85 16.81 -8.30
C PHE A 25 5.88 17.91 -7.82
N ASP A 26 6.39 19.06 -7.43
CA ASP A 26 5.58 20.23 -7.06
C ASP A 26 4.85 20.80 -8.28
N SER A 27 5.51 20.89 -9.42
CA SER A 27 4.86 21.32 -10.67
C SER A 27 3.74 20.37 -11.09
N ARG A 28 3.95 19.05 -10.97
CA ARG A 28 2.92 18.04 -11.26
C ARG A 28 1.74 18.10 -10.30
N ALA A 29 1.95 18.48 -9.05
CA ALA A 29 0.86 18.67 -8.10
C ALA A 29 -0.13 19.77 -8.52
N ALA A 30 0.35 20.78 -9.25
CA ALA A 30 -0.46 21.88 -9.77
C ALA A 30 -1.18 21.54 -11.09
N ILE A 31 -0.74 20.56 -11.86
CA ILE A 31 -1.31 20.18 -13.15
C ILE A 31 -2.49 19.21 -12.95
N ARG A 32 -3.65 19.57 -13.50
CA ARG A 32 -4.88 18.79 -13.31
C ARG A 32 -5.16 17.75 -14.39
N ASN A 33 -4.67 17.95 -15.59
CA ASN A 33 -4.97 17.09 -16.75
C ASN A 33 -3.71 16.42 -17.30
N THR A 34 -3.22 15.40 -16.59
CA THR A 34 -2.09 14.59 -17.03
C THR A 34 -2.25 13.16 -16.53
N ALA A 35 -1.68 12.19 -17.22
CA ALA A 35 -1.56 10.81 -16.74
C ALA A 35 -0.70 10.73 -15.46
N LEU A 36 0.30 11.63 -15.32
CA LEU A 36 1.18 11.69 -14.16
C LEU A 36 0.59 12.53 -13.02
N ARG A 37 -0.58 12.12 -12.52
CA ARG A 37 -1.31 12.73 -11.40
C ARG A 37 -1.56 11.72 -10.28
N GLY A 38 -2.15 12.14 -9.18
CA GLY A 38 -2.37 11.29 -8.02
C GLY A 38 -1.07 10.66 -7.54
N VAL A 39 -1.07 9.36 -7.33
CA VAL A 39 0.14 8.62 -6.93
C VAL A 39 1.23 8.68 -8.00
N PHE A 40 0.86 8.71 -9.29
CA PHE A 40 1.80 8.68 -10.40
C PHE A 40 2.52 10.02 -10.68
N ARG A 41 2.21 11.08 -9.94
CA ARG A 41 3.06 12.28 -10.02
C ARG A 41 4.51 12.03 -9.59
N PHE A 42 4.74 10.91 -8.88
CA PHE A 42 6.06 10.42 -8.49
C PHE A 42 6.53 9.23 -9.35
N TYR A 43 6.10 9.20 -10.59
CA TYR A 43 6.28 8.11 -11.56
C TYR A 43 7.70 7.55 -11.59
N GLU A 44 8.72 8.40 -11.65
CA GLU A 44 10.13 8.01 -11.75
C GLU A 44 10.62 7.23 -10.52
N LEU A 45 10.00 7.45 -9.36
CA LEU A 45 10.38 6.76 -8.12
C LEU A 45 9.69 5.40 -7.96
N MET A 46 8.59 5.18 -8.68
CA MET A 46 7.71 4.02 -8.43
C MET A 46 7.58 3.10 -9.64
N ALA A 47 7.36 3.65 -10.82
CA ALA A 47 6.87 2.88 -11.95
C ALA A 47 7.40 3.33 -13.31
N PRO A 48 8.71 3.62 -13.47
CA PRO A 48 9.28 4.17 -14.71
C PRO A 48 9.21 3.19 -15.90
N VAL A 49 8.82 1.96 -15.65
CA VAL A 49 8.63 0.93 -16.69
C VAL A 49 7.25 0.96 -17.34
N LEU A 50 6.32 1.75 -16.82
CA LEU A 50 4.97 1.88 -17.37
C LEU A 50 4.92 2.93 -18.46
N GLU A 51 4.21 2.64 -19.53
CA GLU A 51 3.83 3.67 -20.49
C GLU A 51 2.65 4.49 -19.95
N GLN A 52 2.52 5.75 -20.35
CA GLN A 52 1.47 6.62 -19.84
C GLN A 52 0.04 6.08 -20.11
N GLU A 53 -0.14 5.36 -21.22
CA GLU A 53 -1.41 4.74 -21.59
C GLU A 53 -1.82 3.59 -20.65
N ASP A 54 -0.87 2.98 -19.94
CA ASP A 54 -1.13 1.91 -18.98
C ASP A 54 -1.54 2.45 -17.61
N ILE A 55 -1.29 3.73 -17.34
CA ILE A 55 -1.54 4.34 -16.04
C ILE A 55 -3.05 4.46 -15.78
N LEU A 56 -3.47 3.91 -14.65
CA LEU A 56 -4.83 4.02 -14.13
C LEU A 56 -4.89 5.09 -13.03
N TYR A 57 -5.92 5.91 -13.11
CA TYR A 57 -6.19 6.92 -12.09
C TYR A 57 -7.70 7.05 -11.85
N LEU A 58 -8.14 6.71 -10.64
CA LEU A 58 -9.52 6.81 -10.18
C LEU A 58 -9.72 7.95 -9.18
N GLY A 59 -8.66 8.72 -8.87
CA GLY A 59 -8.69 9.79 -7.88
C GLY A 59 -7.83 9.49 -6.64
N GLU A 60 -7.11 8.38 -6.63
CA GLU A 60 -6.24 8.01 -5.50
C GLU A 60 -5.02 8.92 -5.38
N GLY A 61 -4.56 9.06 -4.14
CA GLY A 61 -3.46 9.96 -3.80
C GLY A 61 -3.92 11.42 -3.65
N ASN A 62 -2.97 12.28 -3.37
CA ASN A 62 -3.22 13.69 -3.05
C ASN A 62 -4.24 13.87 -1.92
N THR A 63 -4.28 12.94 -0.99
CA THR A 63 -5.20 12.97 0.14
C THR A 63 -4.85 14.11 1.09
N PRO A 64 -5.84 14.75 1.73
CA PRO A 64 -5.59 15.91 2.57
C PRO A 64 -4.82 15.55 3.84
N VAL A 65 -4.04 16.51 4.32
CA VAL A 65 -3.50 16.53 5.68
C VAL A 65 -4.37 17.48 6.50
N VAL A 66 -4.96 16.98 7.57
CA VAL A 66 -5.92 17.70 8.39
C VAL A 66 -5.40 17.81 9.82
N ASP A 67 -5.34 19.01 10.34
CA ASP A 67 -4.87 19.24 11.71
C ASP A 67 -5.77 18.52 12.73
N GLY A 68 -5.16 18.04 13.80
CA GLY A 68 -5.89 17.50 14.94
C GLY A 68 -6.79 18.54 15.58
N ALA A 69 -7.95 18.14 16.10
CA ALA A 69 -8.85 19.03 16.80
C ALA A 69 -8.10 19.75 17.95
N PRO A 70 -8.27 21.08 18.12
CA PRO A 70 -7.53 21.86 19.12
C PRO A 70 -7.64 21.30 20.55
N GLU A 71 -8.82 20.82 20.92
CA GLU A 71 -9.04 20.22 22.26
C GLU A 71 -8.24 18.91 22.42
N LEU A 72 -8.14 18.11 21.38
CA LEU A 72 -7.38 16.86 21.40
C LEU A 72 -5.87 17.15 21.45
N GLN A 73 -5.39 18.14 20.69
CA GLN A 73 -4.00 18.60 20.74
C GLN A 73 -3.64 19.10 22.16
N LYS A 74 -4.52 19.89 22.76
CA LYS A 74 -4.35 20.36 24.15
C LYS A 74 -4.31 19.21 25.15
N LYS A 75 -5.24 18.25 25.03
CA LYS A 75 -5.33 17.07 25.92
C LYS A 75 -4.06 16.20 25.83
N LEU A 76 -3.49 16.04 24.65
CA LEU A 76 -2.30 15.23 24.41
C LEU A 76 -0.99 16.03 24.56
N ASN A 77 -1.09 17.35 24.81
CA ASN A 77 0.05 18.28 24.81
C ASN A 77 0.98 18.07 23.59
N ALA A 78 0.37 17.92 22.42
CA ALA A 78 1.10 17.65 21.17
C ALA A 78 0.38 18.29 19.97
N SER A 79 1.16 18.90 19.07
CA SER A 79 0.66 19.34 17.77
C SER A 79 0.80 18.18 16.78
N PHE A 80 -0.28 17.84 16.08
CA PHE A 80 -0.31 16.76 15.10
C PHE A 80 -1.38 16.97 14.03
N ALA A 81 -1.21 16.28 12.92
CA ALA A 81 -2.17 16.24 11.82
C ALA A 81 -2.40 14.79 11.37
N PHE A 82 -3.52 14.57 10.70
CA PHE A 82 -3.88 13.30 10.09
C PHE A 82 -3.73 13.37 8.58
N LYS A 83 -2.96 12.46 7.99
CA LYS A 83 -2.99 12.18 6.56
C LYS A 83 -4.22 11.32 6.29
N ASN A 84 -5.27 11.91 5.71
CA ASN A 84 -6.58 11.28 5.60
C ASN A 84 -6.71 10.42 4.33
N ASP A 85 -6.17 9.21 4.38
CA ASP A 85 -6.27 8.24 3.27
C ASP A 85 -7.68 7.62 3.12
N GLY A 86 -8.62 7.94 3.99
CA GLY A 86 -10.03 7.67 3.79
C GLY A 86 -10.67 8.47 2.63
N GLN A 87 -9.97 9.45 2.07
CA GLN A 87 -10.41 10.19 0.88
C GLN A 87 -10.00 9.54 -0.45
N ASN A 88 -9.36 8.39 -0.41
CA ASN A 88 -9.14 7.60 -1.63
C ASN A 88 -10.46 6.96 -2.14
N PRO A 89 -10.55 6.56 -3.42
CA PRO A 89 -11.78 6.09 -4.06
C PRO A 89 -12.54 4.98 -3.32
N SER A 90 -11.85 3.97 -2.76
CA SER A 90 -12.48 2.92 -1.94
C SER A 90 -12.40 3.22 -0.44
N ALA A 91 -12.17 4.48 -0.06
CA ALA A 91 -12.00 4.96 1.30
C ALA A 91 -10.80 4.34 2.06
N SER A 92 -9.75 3.96 1.36
CA SER A 92 -8.60 3.26 1.94
C SER A 92 -7.29 3.56 1.21
N PHE A 93 -6.16 3.52 1.94
CA PHE A 93 -4.81 3.60 1.35
C PHE A 93 -4.50 2.43 0.40
N LYS A 94 -5.32 1.39 0.38
CA LYS A 94 -5.15 0.25 -0.53
C LYS A 94 -5.23 0.65 -2.00
N ASP A 95 -5.98 1.73 -2.30
CA ASP A 95 -6.13 2.27 -3.65
C ASP A 95 -4.79 2.68 -4.26
N ARG A 96 -3.89 3.28 -3.47
CA ARG A 96 -2.54 3.62 -3.92
C ARG A 96 -1.79 2.42 -4.51
N GLY A 97 -1.90 1.29 -3.83
CA GLY A 97 -1.30 0.04 -4.28
C GLY A 97 -2.04 -0.58 -5.46
N MET A 98 -3.35 -0.52 -5.49
CA MET A 98 -4.15 -1.09 -6.58
C MET A 98 -3.95 -0.32 -7.87
N ALA A 99 -3.88 1.01 -7.85
CA ALA A 99 -3.56 1.81 -9.01
C ALA A 99 -2.26 1.34 -9.69
N CYS A 100 -1.20 1.17 -8.91
CA CYS A 100 0.09 0.72 -9.42
C CYS A 100 0.04 -0.74 -9.93
N ALA A 101 -0.57 -1.66 -9.17
CA ALA A 101 -0.64 -3.07 -9.55
C ALA A 101 -1.49 -3.31 -10.80
N TYR A 102 -2.64 -2.67 -10.93
CA TYR A 102 -3.48 -2.78 -12.12
C TYR A 102 -2.88 -2.06 -13.34
N SER A 103 -2.19 -0.93 -13.16
CA SER A 103 -1.45 -0.28 -14.24
C SER A 103 -0.37 -1.21 -14.80
N TYR A 104 0.40 -1.85 -13.93
CA TYR A 104 1.38 -2.84 -14.34
C TYR A 104 0.74 -4.05 -15.04
N LEU A 105 -0.40 -4.54 -14.53
CA LEU A 105 -1.10 -5.64 -15.17
C LEU A 105 -1.60 -5.27 -16.57
N ARG A 106 -2.10 -4.03 -16.78
CA ARG A 106 -2.44 -3.52 -18.12
C ARG A 106 -1.24 -3.53 -19.05
N ALA A 107 -0.09 -3.06 -18.57
CA ALA A 107 1.15 -3.10 -19.35
C ALA A 107 1.53 -4.52 -19.77
N LEU A 108 1.38 -5.51 -18.87
CA LEU A 108 1.61 -6.92 -19.19
C LEU A 108 0.60 -7.46 -20.22
N VAL A 109 -0.70 -7.17 -20.02
CA VAL A 109 -1.76 -7.55 -20.97
C VAL A 109 -1.43 -7.02 -22.36
N ARG A 110 -1.13 -5.74 -22.49
CA ARG A 110 -0.76 -5.10 -23.75
C ARG A 110 0.50 -5.70 -24.37
N LYS A 111 1.56 -5.87 -23.56
CA LYS A 111 2.85 -6.40 -23.99
C LYS A 111 2.75 -7.84 -24.54
N HIS A 112 1.93 -8.66 -23.92
CA HIS A 112 1.82 -10.09 -24.24
C HIS A 112 0.60 -10.43 -25.10
N GLY A 113 -0.26 -9.46 -25.40
CA GLY A 113 -1.49 -9.71 -26.15
C GLY A 113 -2.46 -10.67 -25.44
N TRP A 114 -2.52 -10.60 -24.11
CA TRP A 114 -3.39 -11.50 -23.35
C TRP A 114 -4.86 -11.10 -23.51
N ASP A 115 -5.67 -12.05 -23.88
CA ASP A 115 -7.11 -11.90 -24.09
C ASP A 115 -7.94 -12.16 -22.83
N GLU A 116 -7.35 -12.76 -21.79
CA GLU A 116 -7.97 -12.91 -20.48
C GLU A 116 -6.93 -13.04 -19.36
N VAL A 117 -7.13 -12.30 -18.27
CA VAL A 117 -6.35 -12.40 -17.02
C VAL A 117 -7.29 -12.33 -15.83
N LEU A 118 -7.14 -13.25 -14.89
CA LEU A 118 -7.84 -13.20 -13.62
C LEU A 118 -6.99 -12.51 -12.56
N THR A 119 -7.53 -11.49 -11.93
CA THR A 119 -6.99 -10.97 -10.66
C THR A 119 -7.75 -11.58 -9.50
N ILE A 120 -7.03 -11.96 -8.46
CA ILE A 120 -7.64 -12.61 -7.31
C ILE A 120 -7.08 -12.04 -6.00
N CYS A 121 -7.96 -11.93 -5.01
CA CYS A 121 -7.56 -11.51 -3.68
C CYS A 121 -8.40 -12.23 -2.62
N ALA A 122 -7.74 -12.75 -1.59
CA ALA A 122 -8.41 -13.20 -0.38
C ALA A 122 -8.36 -12.06 0.64
N SER A 123 -9.51 -11.46 0.94
CA SER A 123 -9.61 -10.39 1.93
C SER A 123 -11.06 -10.10 2.30
N THR A 124 -11.32 -9.96 3.58
CA THR A 124 -12.64 -9.57 4.11
C THR A 124 -12.80 -8.05 4.31
N GLY A 125 -11.84 -7.23 3.84
CA GLY A 125 -11.84 -5.78 4.11
C GLY A 125 -11.37 -4.96 2.91
N ASP A 126 -10.72 -3.83 3.17
CA ASP A 126 -10.34 -2.80 2.19
C ASP A 126 -9.58 -3.31 0.98
N THR A 127 -8.81 -4.42 1.10
CA THR A 127 -8.08 -4.96 -0.05
C THR A 127 -9.02 -5.51 -1.10
N SER A 128 -10.08 -6.22 -0.70
CA SER A 128 -11.09 -6.73 -1.63
C SER A 128 -11.92 -5.60 -2.23
N ALA A 129 -12.29 -4.61 -1.42
CA ALA A 129 -13.01 -3.43 -1.87
C ALA A 129 -12.24 -2.67 -2.96
N ALA A 130 -10.97 -2.36 -2.70
CA ALA A 130 -10.11 -1.70 -3.67
C ALA A 130 -9.86 -2.56 -4.92
N ALA A 131 -9.58 -3.86 -4.77
CA ALA A 131 -9.39 -4.76 -5.91
C ALA A 131 -10.62 -4.82 -6.81
N ALA A 132 -11.81 -4.93 -6.22
CA ALA A 132 -13.07 -4.96 -6.95
C ALA A 132 -13.34 -3.65 -7.72
N LEU A 133 -13.13 -2.50 -7.07
CA LEU A 133 -13.31 -1.19 -7.69
C LEU A 133 -12.39 -1.00 -8.90
N TYR A 134 -11.10 -1.25 -8.74
CA TYR A 134 -10.13 -1.11 -9.83
C TYR A 134 -10.35 -2.13 -10.94
N GLY A 135 -10.70 -3.37 -10.59
CA GLY A 135 -11.04 -4.40 -11.56
C GLY A 135 -12.27 -4.06 -12.38
N ALA A 136 -13.33 -3.53 -11.75
CA ALA A 136 -14.52 -3.05 -12.44
C ALA A 136 -14.23 -1.89 -13.41
N TYR A 137 -13.37 -0.96 -13.00
CA TYR A 137 -12.97 0.17 -13.85
C TYR A 137 -12.16 -0.27 -15.07
N VAL A 138 -11.23 -1.21 -14.88
CA VAL A 138 -10.40 -1.70 -15.99
C VAL A 138 -11.20 -2.55 -16.97
N GLY A 139 -12.07 -3.42 -16.46
CA GLY A 139 -12.87 -4.32 -17.27
C GLY A 139 -12.04 -5.32 -18.10
N HIS A 140 -12.63 -5.78 -19.21
CA HIS A 140 -11.98 -6.71 -20.13
C HIS A 140 -10.62 -6.18 -20.64
N PRO A 141 -9.57 -7.01 -20.72
CA PRO A 141 -9.54 -8.45 -20.51
C PRO A 141 -9.24 -8.91 -19.07
N ILE A 142 -9.27 -7.99 -18.10
CA ILE A 142 -8.97 -8.27 -16.70
C ILE A 142 -10.28 -8.56 -15.95
N LYS A 143 -10.42 -9.76 -15.42
CA LYS A 143 -11.51 -10.14 -14.53
C LYS A 143 -11.05 -10.14 -13.08
N THR A 144 -11.92 -9.79 -12.16
CA THR A 144 -11.57 -9.73 -10.73
C THR A 144 -12.44 -10.67 -9.92
N ALA A 145 -11.80 -11.51 -9.11
CA ALA A 145 -12.46 -12.36 -8.13
C ALA A 145 -11.96 -12.05 -6.72
N VAL A 146 -12.88 -12.12 -5.76
CA VAL A 146 -12.60 -11.99 -4.32
C VAL A 146 -12.96 -13.30 -3.64
N LEU A 147 -12.03 -13.88 -2.89
CA LEU A 147 -12.26 -15.08 -2.10
C LEU A 147 -12.47 -14.71 -0.63
N LEU A 148 -13.53 -15.29 -0.05
CA LEU A 148 -13.94 -15.02 1.31
C LEU A 148 -14.24 -16.34 2.05
N PRO A 149 -13.97 -16.41 3.35
CA PRO A 149 -14.36 -17.59 4.13
C PRO A 149 -15.88 -17.62 4.31
N GLN A 150 -16.49 -18.75 3.97
CA GLN A 150 -17.92 -18.95 3.96
C GLN A 150 -18.56 -18.65 5.33
N GLY A 151 -19.61 -17.82 5.32
CA GLY A 151 -20.38 -17.48 6.51
C GLY A 151 -19.61 -16.68 7.58
N LYS A 152 -18.42 -16.15 7.27
CA LYS A 152 -17.57 -15.39 8.22
C LYS A 152 -17.36 -13.93 7.83
N VAL A 153 -18.16 -13.40 6.93
CA VAL A 153 -18.11 -12.02 6.46
C VAL A 153 -19.42 -11.30 6.73
N THR A 154 -19.35 -10.03 7.04
CA THR A 154 -20.52 -9.20 7.25
C THR A 154 -21.07 -8.66 5.92
N PRO A 155 -22.38 -8.30 5.84
CA PRO A 155 -22.93 -7.62 4.66
C PRO A 155 -22.16 -6.36 4.27
N GLN A 156 -21.64 -5.61 5.23
CA GLN A 156 -20.85 -4.40 5.01
C GLN A 156 -19.53 -4.72 4.29
N GLN A 157 -18.87 -5.83 4.64
CA GLN A 157 -17.64 -6.28 3.99
C GLN A 157 -17.87 -6.76 2.55
N LEU A 158 -19.08 -7.26 2.26
CA LEU A 158 -19.49 -7.71 0.92
C LEU A 158 -19.97 -6.56 0.03
N SER A 159 -20.48 -5.48 0.62
CA SER A 159 -21.18 -4.43 -0.13
C SER A 159 -20.34 -3.79 -1.25
N GLN A 160 -19.09 -3.47 -1.00
CA GLN A 160 -18.21 -2.88 -2.02
C GLN A 160 -17.80 -3.85 -3.12
N PRO A 161 -17.30 -5.07 -2.83
CA PRO A 161 -17.00 -6.05 -3.88
C PRO A 161 -18.19 -6.39 -4.75
N LEU A 162 -19.37 -6.65 -4.16
CA LEU A 162 -20.59 -6.95 -4.91
C LEU A 162 -21.08 -5.73 -5.70
N GLY A 163 -21.12 -4.56 -5.07
CA GLY A 163 -21.54 -3.32 -5.73
C GLY A 163 -20.64 -2.90 -6.90
N SER A 164 -19.37 -3.32 -6.90
CA SER A 164 -18.43 -3.14 -8.01
C SER A 164 -18.56 -4.22 -9.08
N GLY A 165 -19.40 -5.24 -8.93
CA GLY A 165 -19.58 -6.31 -9.89
C GLY A 165 -18.44 -7.34 -9.93
N ALA A 166 -17.59 -7.40 -8.90
CA ALA A 166 -16.58 -8.45 -8.80
C ALA A 166 -17.21 -9.82 -8.54
N THR A 167 -16.59 -10.87 -9.04
CA THR A 167 -16.97 -12.24 -8.69
C THR A 167 -16.56 -12.53 -7.25
N VAL A 168 -17.53 -12.75 -6.38
CA VAL A 168 -17.30 -13.12 -4.98
C VAL A 168 -17.47 -14.62 -4.82
N LEU A 169 -16.41 -15.29 -4.34
CA LEU A 169 -16.39 -16.73 -4.11
C LEU A 169 -16.25 -17.00 -2.61
N GLU A 170 -17.20 -17.71 -2.04
CA GLU A 170 -17.11 -18.21 -0.68
C GLU A 170 -16.42 -19.57 -0.64
N VAL A 171 -15.38 -19.69 0.18
CA VAL A 171 -14.59 -20.90 0.35
C VAL A 171 -14.85 -21.48 1.74
N PRO A 172 -15.19 -22.75 1.87
CA PRO A 172 -15.30 -23.42 3.17
C PRO A 172 -13.98 -23.32 3.95
N GLY A 173 -14.06 -22.99 5.24
CA GLY A 173 -12.88 -22.92 6.11
C GLY A 173 -12.65 -21.52 6.71
N VAL A 174 -11.39 -21.15 6.84
CA VAL A 174 -10.94 -19.89 7.40
C VAL A 174 -10.15 -19.07 6.36
N PHE A 175 -9.74 -17.86 6.73
CA PHE A 175 -8.97 -16.96 5.85
C PHE A 175 -7.71 -17.64 5.25
N ASP A 176 -6.99 -18.43 6.05
CA ASP A 176 -5.79 -19.13 5.59
C ASP A 176 -6.10 -20.19 4.50
N ASP A 177 -7.29 -20.78 4.51
CA ASP A 177 -7.71 -21.71 3.47
C ASP A 177 -8.01 -20.96 2.16
N CYS A 178 -8.64 -19.79 2.22
CA CYS A 178 -8.76 -18.90 1.06
C CYS A 178 -7.38 -18.54 0.50
N MET A 179 -6.41 -18.23 1.36
CA MET A 179 -5.04 -17.89 0.92
C MET A 179 -4.35 -19.05 0.21
N LYS A 180 -4.49 -20.29 0.69
CA LYS A 180 -3.94 -21.48 0.03
C LYS A 180 -4.51 -21.66 -1.37
N VAL A 181 -5.83 -21.50 -1.53
CA VAL A 181 -6.49 -21.57 -2.85
C VAL A 181 -5.94 -20.50 -3.79
N VAL A 182 -5.86 -19.25 -3.33
CA VAL A 182 -5.38 -18.14 -4.16
C VAL A 182 -3.91 -18.33 -4.56
N GLU A 183 -3.07 -18.79 -3.66
CA GLU A 183 -1.65 -19.07 -3.94
C GLU A 183 -1.50 -20.21 -4.94
N HIS A 184 -2.25 -21.29 -4.76
CA HIS A 184 -2.25 -22.41 -5.71
C HIS A 184 -2.70 -21.97 -7.12
N LEU A 185 -3.75 -21.16 -7.22
CA LEU A 185 -4.21 -20.64 -8.51
C LEU A 185 -3.16 -19.74 -9.17
N ALA A 186 -2.49 -18.90 -8.40
CA ALA A 186 -1.45 -17.99 -8.91
C ALA A 186 -0.17 -18.72 -9.36
N GLU A 187 0.10 -19.92 -8.82
CA GLU A 187 1.25 -20.75 -9.20
C GLU A 187 1.01 -21.55 -10.49
N HIS A 188 -0.24 -21.94 -10.78
CA HIS A 188 -0.57 -22.88 -11.85
C HIS A 188 -1.30 -22.25 -13.04
N TYR A 189 -1.86 -21.06 -12.86
CA TYR A 189 -2.67 -20.38 -13.87
C TYR A 189 -2.23 -18.93 -14.08
N ARG A 190 -2.71 -18.31 -15.15
CA ARG A 190 -2.51 -16.88 -15.41
C ARG A 190 -3.39 -16.05 -14.46
N VAL A 191 -2.99 -15.99 -13.22
CA VAL A 191 -3.68 -15.30 -12.13
C VAL A 191 -2.76 -14.30 -11.47
N ALA A 192 -3.21 -13.06 -11.38
CA ALA A 192 -2.49 -12.01 -10.66
C ALA A 192 -3.01 -11.92 -9.21
N LEU A 193 -2.15 -12.31 -8.27
CA LEU A 193 -2.45 -12.21 -6.84
C LEU A 193 -2.37 -10.76 -6.37
N LEU A 194 -3.46 -10.24 -5.80
CA LEU A 194 -3.56 -8.86 -5.31
C LEU A 194 -3.51 -8.73 -3.77
N ASN A 195 -3.07 -9.74 -3.07
CA ASN A 195 -2.85 -9.69 -1.63
C ASN A 195 -1.60 -8.88 -1.23
N SER A 196 -1.31 -8.77 0.06
CA SER A 196 -0.19 -8.00 0.61
C SER A 196 1.20 -8.49 0.18
N LYS A 197 1.31 -9.67 -0.43
CA LYS A 197 2.53 -10.19 -1.06
C LYS A 197 2.93 -9.41 -2.33
N ASN A 198 1.97 -8.82 -3.05
CA ASN A 198 2.21 -8.14 -4.32
C ASN A 198 3.11 -6.91 -4.15
N SER A 199 4.28 -6.95 -4.77
CA SER A 199 5.30 -5.91 -4.63
C SER A 199 4.94 -4.62 -5.38
N TRP A 200 4.15 -4.68 -6.46
CA TRP A 200 3.66 -3.49 -7.15
C TRP A 200 2.72 -2.67 -6.29
N ARG A 201 1.97 -3.34 -5.40
CA ARG A 201 1.15 -2.64 -4.42
C ARG A 201 2.00 -1.87 -3.40
N ILE A 202 3.16 -2.40 -3.01
CA ILE A 202 4.10 -1.69 -2.12
C ILE A 202 4.61 -0.43 -2.81
N LEU A 203 5.02 -0.51 -4.08
CA LEU A 203 5.47 0.65 -4.84
C LEU A 203 4.42 1.77 -4.88
N GLY A 204 3.16 1.45 -5.20
CA GLY A 204 2.09 2.45 -5.20
C GLY A 204 1.86 3.09 -3.83
N GLN A 205 1.98 2.32 -2.76
CA GLN A 205 1.83 2.81 -1.38
C GLN A 205 3.01 3.69 -0.92
N GLU A 206 4.18 3.63 -1.54
CA GLU A 206 5.30 4.54 -1.27
C GLU A 206 4.90 6.01 -1.48
N SER A 207 3.95 6.28 -2.37
CA SER A 207 3.41 7.62 -2.63
C SER A 207 2.90 8.34 -1.39
N TYR A 208 2.48 7.61 -0.35
CA TYR A 208 2.12 8.18 0.93
C TYR A 208 3.28 8.99 1.54
N ALA A 209 4.48 8.40 1.57
CA ALA A 209 5.67 9.07 2.12
C ALA A 209 6.05 10.30 1.29
N TYR A 210 5.95 10.21 -0.03
CA TYR A 210 6.25 11.32 -0.94
C TYR A 210 5.29 12.48 -0.75
N GLU A 211 4.00 12.21 -0.59
CA GLU A 211 3.00 13.23 -0.31
C GLU A 211 3.17 13.89 1.04
N VAL A 212 3.54 13.13 2.07
CA VAL A 212 3.85 13.69 3.39
C VAL A 212 5.06 14.61 3.31
N ALA A 213 6.13 14.20 2.63
CA ALA A 213 7.30 15.04 2.45
C ALA A 213 6.97 16.32 1.66
N GLN A 214 6.21 16.21 0.58
CA GLN A 214 5.75 17.35 -0.22
C GLN A 214 4.91 18.33 0.61
N TRP A 215 4.00 17.83 1.46
CA TRP A 215 3.18 18.66 2.34
C TRP A 215 4.03 19.51 3.29
N PHE A 216 5.14 18.96 3.78
CA PHE A 216 6.09 19.67 4.65
C PHE A 216 7.22 20.35 3.87
N ASN A 217 6.99 20.71 2.59
CA ASN A 217 8.00 21.35 1.73
C ASN A 217 9.32 20.57 1.66
N TRP A 218 9.23 19.24 1.69
CA TRP A 218 10.35 18.31 1.64
C TRP A 218 11.29 18.37 2.86
N ASP A 219 10.86 19.01 3.94
CA ASP A 219 11.56 19.05 5.22
C ASP A 219 10.87 18.17 6.26
N LEU A 220 11.51 17.05 6.56
CA LEU A 220 11.03 16.07 7.55
C LEU A 220 11.89 16.06 8.83
N ALA A 221 12.83 17.01 8.99
CA ALA A 221 13.65 17.12 10.18
C ALA A 221 12.78 17.28 11.44
N GLY A 222 13.06 16.45 12.45
CA GLY A 222 12.33 16.47 13.72
C GLY A 222 10.87 15.97 13.66
N LYS A 223 10.34 15.62 12.48
CA LYS A 223 8.98 15.08 12.34
C LYS A 223 8.87 13.66 12.88
N VAL A 224 7.66 13.30 13.27
CA VAL A 224 7.30 11.97 13.76
C VAL A 224 6.11 11.48 12.97
N LEU A 225 6.20 10.27 12.40
CA LEU A 225 5.11 9.62 11.69
C LEU A 225 4.63 8.39 12.47
N PHE A 226 3.33 8.30 12.68
CA PHE A 226 2.67 7.11 13.23
C PHE A 226 1.90 6.40 12.13
N VAL A 227 2.17 5.12 11.92
CA VAL A 227 1.56 4.30 10.87
C VAL A 227 0.96 3.05 11.47
N PRO A 228 -0.33 2.76 11.25
CA PRO A 228 -0.92 1.50 11.71
C PRO A 228 -0.31 0.30 10.98
N VAL A 229 -0.08 -0.78 11.72
CA VAL A 229 0.59 -1.99 11.23
C VAL A 229 -0.32 -3.21 11.41
N GLY A 230 -0.88 -3.69 10.28
CA GLY A 230 -1.48 -5.02 10.17
C GLY A 230 -0.50 -5.97 9.48
N ASN A 231 -0.66 -6.22 8.18
CA ASN A 231 0.27 -7.04 7.36
C ASN A 231 1.65 -6.40 7.12
N ALA A 232 1.92 -5.25 7.71
CA ALA A 232 3.17 -4.48 7.63
C ALA A 232 3.53 -3.96 6.22
N GLY A 233 2.65 -4.10 5.21
CA GLY A 233 2.89 -3.62 3.85
C GLY A 233 2.99 -2.09 3.78
N ASN A 234 2.07 -1.38 4.45
CA ASN A 234 2.04 0.08 4.42
C ASN A 234 3.28 0.70 5.08
N ILE A 235 3.65 0.26 6.28
CA ILE A 235 4.87 0.77 6.94
C ILE A 235 6.14 0.44 6.15
N THR A 236 6.17 -0.72 5.49
CA THR A 236 7.24 -1.08 4.54
C THR A 236 7.32 -0.06 3.41
N ALA A 237 6.19 0.26 2.79
CA ALA A 237 6.13 1.24 1.70
C ALA A 237 6.53 2.64 2.16
N VAL A 238 6.04 3.09 3.31
CA VAL A 238 6.42 4.39 3.89
C VAL A 238 7.94 4.46 4.11
N MET A 239 8.52 3.44 4.75
CA MET A 239 9.97 3.41 5.00
C MET A 239 10.77 3.35 3.70
N SER A 240 10.37 2.51 2.74
CA SER A 240 11.00 2.41 1.42
C SER A 240 10.99 3.76 0.70
N GLY A 241 9.84 4.44 0.66
CA GLY A 241 9.72 5.76 0.04
C GLY A 241 10.61 6.82 0.71
N LEU A 242 10.67 6.84 2.04
CA LEU A 242 11.54 7.74 2.79
C LEU A 242 13.02 7.50 2.47
N LEU A 243 13.45 6.24 2.42
CA LEU A 243 14.84 5.88 2.09
C LEU A 243 15.19 6.25 0.65
N LYS A 244 14.29 6.04 -0.32
CA LYS A 244 14.46 6.47 -1.72
C LYS A 244 14.65 8.00 -1.81
N MET A 245 13.78 8.77 -1.15
CA MET A 245 13.91 10.24 -1.14
C MET A 245 15.22 10.70 -0.54
N ARG A 246 15.65 10.10 0.57
CA ARG A 246 16.94 10.43 1.17
C ARG A 246 18.11 10.08 0.27
N ARG A 247 18.09 8.90 -0.35
CA ARG A 247 19.10 8.42 -1.31
C ARG A 247 19.28 9.36 -2.51
N LEU A 248 18.20 10.02 -2.95
CA LEU A 248 18.21 11.00 -4.05
C LEU A 248 18.45 12.45 -3.56
N GLY A 249 18.62 12.70 -2.28
CA GLY A 249 18.76 14.03 -1.74
C GLY A 249 17.50 14.91 -1.84
N ILE A 250 16.33 14.29 -2.05
CA ILE A 250 15.03 14.98 -2.05
C ILE A 250 14.70 15.47 -0.64
N ILE A 251 14.99 14.66 0.36
CA ILE A 251 14.97 15.04 1.78
C ILE A 251 16.37 14.86 2.38
N SER A 252 16.74 15.72 3.33
CA SER A 252 18.00 15.63 4.07
C SER A 252 17.92 14.67 5.24
N ASP A 253 16.77 14.65 5.93
CA ASP A 253 16.60 13.94 7.18
C ASP A 253 15.39 12.99 7.13
N LEU A 254 15.54 11.83 7.77
CA LEU A 254 14.44 10.92 7.96
C LEU A 254 13.62 11.32 9.18
N PRO A 255 12.28 11.31 9.10
CA PRO A 255 11.45 11.45 10.29
C PRO A 255 11.58 10.20 11.17
N ARG A 256 11.22 10.31 12.43
CA ARG A 256 11.04 9.13 13.28
C ARG A 256 9.74 8.41 12.87
N LEU A 257 9.85 7.14 12.52
CA LEU A 257 8.72 6.33 12.09
C LEU A 257 8.31 5.34 13.19
N PHE A 258 7.06 5.42 13.63
CA PHE A 258 6.48 4.51 14.61
C PHE A 258 5.40 3.66 13.99
N GLY A 259 5.56 2.34 14.07
CA GLY A 259 4.51 1.37 13.75
C GLY A 259 3.60 1.13 14.94
N VAL A 260 2.29 1.25 14.76
CA VAL A 260 1.30 1.05 15.82
C VAL A 260 0.56 -0.26 15.57
N GLN A 261 0.58 -1.18 16.53
CA GLN A 261 -0.18 -2.42 16.53
C GLN A 261 -1.16 -2.46 17.70
N SER A 262 -2.24 -3.25 17.56
CA SER A 262 -3.06 -3.61 18.70
C SER A 262 -2.29 -4.55 19.62
N GLU A 263 -2.37 -4.40 20.94
CA GLU A 263 -1.79 -5.33 21.92
C GLU A 263 -2.32 -6.78 21.78
N HIS A 264 -3.42 -6.95 21.06
CA HIS A 264 -4.01 -8.24 20.73
C HIS A 264 -3.45 -8.85 19.43
N ALA A 265 -2.57 -8.13 18.70
CA ALA A 265 -1.96 -8.57 17.46
C ALA A 265 -0.64 -7.80 17.21
N ASP A 266 0.36 -8.00 18.08
CA ASP A 266 1.55 -7.19 18.22
C ASP A 266 2.91 -7.91 17.93
N PRO A 267 3.02 -8.85 16.97
CA PRO A 267 4.24 -9.62 16.76
C PRO A 267 5.44 -8.78 16.37
N VAL A 268 5.24 -7.68 15.63
CA VAL A 268 6.33 -6.79 15.21
C VAL A 268 6.85 -5.99 16.40
N TRP A 269 5.95 -5.48 17.24
CA TRP A 269 6.33 -4.79 18.48
C TRP A 269 7.13 -5.73 19.39
N ARG A 270 6.67 -6.97 19.61
CA ARG A 270 7.38 -7.97 20.41
C ARG A 270 8.78 -8.27 19.92
N TYR A 271 8.96 -8.28 18.61
CA TYR A 271 10.27 -8.49 18.00
C TYR A 271 11.21 -7.29 18.27
N TYR A 272 10.75 -6.06 17.99
CA TYR A 272 11.60 -4.87 18.10
C TYR A 272 11.74 -4.33 19.54
N SER A 273 10.91 -4.74 20.47
CA SER A 273 11.06 -4.39 21.90
C SER A 273 12.23 -5.09 22.59
N LYS A 274 12.81 -6.11 21.95
CA LYS A 274 13.96 -6.84 22.47
C LYS A 274 15.29 -6.29 21.95
N PRO A 275 16.38 -6.42 22.72
CA PRO A 275 17.73 -6.18 22.23
C PRO A 275 18.00 -6.97 20.93
N LYS A 276 18.78 -6.41 20.01
CA LYS A 276 19.00 -7.01 18.67
C LYS A 276 19.46 -8.48 18.71
N ALA A 277 20.34 -8.81 19.64
CA ALA A 277 20.85 -10.18 19.80
C ALA A 277 19.80 -11.20 20.28
N GLU A 278 18.70 -10.72 20.89
CA GLU A 278 17.64 -11.57 21.47
C GLU A 278 16.38 -11.62 20.58
N ARG A 279 16.40 -10.96 19.43
CA ARG A 279 15.25 -10.86 18.55
C ARG A 279 14.97 -12.19 17.84
N VAL A 280 13.90 -12.84 18.25
CA VAL A 280 13.33 -14.00 17.57
C VAL A 280 11.90 -13.65 17.18
N TYR A 281 11.58 -13.75 15.88
CA TYR A 281 10.24 -13.49 15.40
C TYR A 281 9.34 -14.71 15.64
N ASN A 282 8.25 -14.49 16.34
CA ASN A 282 7.20 -15.47 16.55
C ASN A 282 5.85 -14.85 16.20
N PRO A 283 5.03 -15.51 15.36
CA PRO A 283 3.64 -15.15 15.20
C PRO A 283 2.87 -15.19 16.52
N VAL A 284 1.79 -14.43 16.61
CA VAL A 284 0.91 -14.40 17.78
C VAL A 284 -0.50 -14.86 17.42
N THR A 285 -1.17 -15.53 18.34
CA THR A 285 -2.60 -15.81 18.25
C THR A 285 -3.36 -14.50 18.52
N VAL A 286 -4.13 -14.04 17.55
CA VAL A 286 -4.89 -12.79 17.68
C VAL A 286 -6.05 -12.93 18.65
N ARG A 287 -6.41 -11.82 19.31
CA ARG A 287 -7.60 -11.69 20.13
C ARG A 287 -8.45 -10.53 19.63
N PRO A 288 -9.75 -10.51 19.89
CA PRO A 288 -10.64 -9.44 19.44
C PRO A 288 -10.14 -8.05 19.83
N SER A 289 -10.23 -7.11 18.89
CA SER A 289 -9.83 -5.71 19.02
C SER A 289 -10.77 -4.81 18.22
N VAL A 290 -10.91 -3.56 18.63
CA VAL A 290 -11.61 -2.54 17.84
C VAL A 290 -10.93 -2.25 16.52
N ALA A 291 -9.61 -2.50 16.42
CA ALA A 291 -8.81 -2.35 15.20
C ALA A 291 -8.87 -3.62 14.33
N GLN A 292 -10.05 -4.02 13.91
CA GLN A 292 -10.30 -5.30 13.20
C GLN A 292 -9.40 -5.50 11.99
N ALA A 293 -9.21 -4.48 11.15
CA ALA A 293 -8.36 -4.55 9.94
C ALA A 293 -6.85 -4.74 10.25
N ALA A 294 -6.42 -4.46 11.48
CA ALA A 294 -5.04 -4.59 11.93
C ALA A 294 -4.80 -5.85 12.79
N MET A 295 -5.81 -6.71 12.96
CA MET A 295 -5.70 -7.96 13.72
C MET A 295 -4.95 -9.04 12.94
N ILE A 296 -3.66 -8.86 12.71
CA ILE A 296 -2.81 -9.78 11.95
C ILE A 296 -1.73 -10.35 12.87
N GLY A 297 -1.84 -11.64 13.18
CA GLY A 297 -0.91 -12.33 14.06
C GLY A 297 0.41 -12.74 13.39
N ASN A 298 0.42 -12.80 12.04
CA ASN A 298 1.60 -13.14 11.25
C ASN A 298 1.72 -12.22 10.03
N PRO A 299 2.22 -10.98 10.19
CA PRO A 299 2.38 -10.02 9.11
C PRO A 299 3.21 -10.52 7.94
N VAL A 300 2.61 -10.64 6.76
CA VAL A 300 3.24 -11.14 5.53
C VAL A 300 4.47 -10.31 5.13
N SER A 301 4.45 -8.99 5.36
CA SER A 301 5.55 -8.09 5.00
C SER A 301 6.59 -7.92 6.11
N PHE A 302 6.53 -8.67 7.21
CA PHE A 302 7.55 -8.57 8.26
C PHE A 302 8.99 -8.76 7.72
N PRO A 303 9.29 -9.73 6.83
CA PRO A 303 10.64 -9.85 6.25
C PRO A 303 11.12 -8.58 5.52
N ARG A 304 10.19 -7.84 4.88
CA ARG A 304 10.51 -6.56 4.23
C ARG A 304 10.85 -5.47 5.25
N VAL A 305 10.05 -5.38 6.34
CA VAL A 305 10.35 -4.44 7.44
C VAL A 305 11.73 -4.72 8.01
N LYS A 306 12.03 -6.00 8.28
CA LYS A 306 13.33 -6.41 8.78
C LYS A 306 14.47 -6.00 7.85
N ALA A 307 14.32 -6.22 6.54
CA ALA A 307 15.33 -5.84 5.54
C ALA A 307 15.59 -4.33 5.44
N LEU A 308 14.61 -3.50 5.82
CA LEU A 308 14.75 -2.04 5.78
C LEU A 308 15.26 -1.44 7.08
N VAL A 309 15.10 -2.12 8.22
CA VAL A 309 15.36 -1.58 9.57
C VAL A 309 16.64 -2.17 10.17
N ASP A 310 16.95 -3.44 9.96
CA ASP A 310 18.09 -4.17 10.56
C ASP A 310 19.39 -3.99 9.76
#